data_2ba35d30608d8e4a1f04c9ecb3981540
#
_entry.id   2ba35d30608d8e4a1f04c9ecb3981540
#
_cell.length_a   1.000
_cell.length_b   1.000
_cell.length_c   1.000
_cell.angle_alpha   90.00
_cell.angle_beta   90.00
_cell.angle_gamma   90.00
#
_symmetry.space_group_name_H-M   'P 1'
#
loop_
_entity.id
_entity.type
_entity.pdbx_description
1 polymer ?
#
loop_
_entity_poly.entity_id
_entity_poly.type
_entity_poly.pdbx_seq_one_letter_code
_entity_poly.pdbx_strand_id
1 'polypeptide(L)'
;MIHLEQALQIILSEVRTLPAQRIQVLSSLGRVLAEDIHADFDIPGFDRSAMDGYAVMAQDTCPATSDQPVFLEVIADLPAGYQTAKVLREGKAVRIMTGAPLPKGADAVVMVEDTKEEEDRV
;
A
#
# COMPACT_ATOMS: atom_id res chain seq x y z
N MET A 1 -50.67 -20.20 -7.89
CA MET A 1 -49.31 -20.15 -7.36
C MET A 1 -48.59 -19.04 -8.14
N ILE A 2 -47.99 -18.04 -7.50
CA ILE A 2 -47.23 -17.00 -8.17
C ILE A 2 -45.74 -17.42 -8.30
N HIS A 3 -45.07 -16.98 -9.34
CA HIS A 3 -43.64 -17.21 -9.52
C HIS A 3 -42.81 -16.35 -8.56
N LEU A 4 -41.58 -16.80 -8.25
CA LEU A 4 -40.70 -16.13 -7.31
C LEU A 4 -40.44 -14.67 -7.73
N GLU A 5 -40.21 -14.44 -9.02
CA GLU A 5 -39.97 -13.12 -9.58
C GLU A 5 -41.17 -12.17 -9.37
N GLN A 6 -42.39 -12.69 -9.56
CA GLN A 6 -43.60 -11.92 -9.32
C GLN A 6 -43.78 -11.58 -7.83
N ALA A 7 -43.50 -12.55 -6.94
CA ALA A 7 -43.57 -12.31 -5.51
C ALA A 7 -42.55 -11.24 -5.08
N LEU A 8 -41.30 -11.30 -5.59
CA LEU A 8 -40.28 -10.31 -5.33
C LEU A 8 -40.67 -8.91 -5.81
N GLN A 9 -41.24 -8.79 -7.02
CA GLN A 9 -41.73 -7.53 -7.57
C GLN A 9 -42.82 -6.90 -6.69
N ILE A 10 -43.80 -7.72 -6.24
CA ILE A 10 -44.87 -7.26 -5.36
C ILE A 10 -44.27 -6.74 -4.04
N ILE A 11 -43.34 -7.49 -3.40
CA ILE A 11 -42.68 -7.08 -2.15
C ILE A 11 -41.96 -5.75 -2.36
N LEU A 12 -41.12 -5.66 -3.40
CA LEU A 12 -40.31 -4.45 -3.66
C LEU A 12 -41.16 -3.22 -4.00
N SER A 13 -42.38 -3.40 -4.56
CA SER A 13 -43.30 -2.29 -4.81
C SER A 13 -43.94 -1.71 -3.55
N GLU A 14 -44.06 -2.52 -2.49
CA GLU A 14 -44.65 -2.11 -1.21
C GLU A 14 -43.62 -1.61 -0.19
N VAL A 15 -42.32 -2.03 -0.34
CA VAL A 15 -41.27 -1.64 0.59
C VAL A 15 -40.78 -0.24 0.24
N ARG A 16 -40.62 0.61 1.25
CA ARG A 16 -40.04 1.95 1.11
C ARG A 16 -38.75 2.02 1.91
N THR A 17 -37.74 2.71 1.35
CA THR A 17 -36.53 3.02 2.07
C THR A 17 -36.84 3.89 3.27
N LEU A 18 -36.27 3.54 4.43
CA LEU A 18 -36.39 4.35 5.64
C LEU A 18 -35.62 5.67 5.49
N PRO A 19 -36.08 6.76 6.13
CA PRO A 19 -35.35 8.02 6.09
C PRO A 19 -33.98 7.90 6.76
N ALA A 20 -32.98 8.56 6.18
CA ALA A 20 -31.65 8.65 6.78
C ALA A 20 -31.69 9.39 8.12
N GLN A 21 -30.87 8.93 9.08
CA GLN A 21 -30.77 9.49 10.40
C GLN A 21 -29.28 9.71 10.76
N ARG A 22 -28.97 10.82 11.39
CA ARG A 22 -27.65 11.05 12.00
C ARG A 22 -27.64 10.43 13.40
N ILE A 23 -26.70 9.53 13.63
CA ILE A 23 -26.50 8.85 14.90
C ILE A 23 -25.03 8.86 15.27
N GLN A 24 -24.73 8.64 16.54
CA GLN A 24 -23.34 8.49 16.98
C GLN A 24 -22.74 7.20 16.40
N VAL A 25 -21.46 7.23 16.01
CA VAL A 25 -20.72 6.11 15.41
C VAL A 25 -20.82 4.85 16.27
N LEU A 26 -20.62 4.98 17.59
CA LEU A 26 -20.70 3.83 18.51
C LEU A 26 -22.09 3.19 18.59
N SER A 27 -23.14 3.89 18.18
CA SER A 27 -24.53 3.40 18.15
C SER A 27 -24.93 2.90 16.74
N SER A 28 -23.99 2.87 15.78
CA SER A 28 -24.28 2.53 14.39
C SER A 28 -24.21 1.02 14.08
N LEU A 29 -23.76 0.21 15.02
CA LEU A 29 -23.69 -1.24 14.84
C LEU A 29 -25.07 -1.80 14.44
N GLY A 30 -25.11 -2.57 13.35
CA GLY A 30 -26.33 -3.15 12.79
C GLY A 30 -27.16 -2.17 11.94
N ARG A 31 -26.69 -0.96 11.68
CA ARG A 31 -27.31 0.00 10.76
C ARG A 31 -26.71 -0.11 9.35
N VAL A 32 -27.45 0.38 8.38
CA VAL A 32 -27.01 0.47 6.98
C VAL A 32 -26.62 1.93 6.70
N LEU A 33 -25.48 2.13 6.05
CA LEU A 33 -25.06 3.46 5.62
C LEU A 33 -26.06 4.03 4.63
N ALA A 34 -26.41 5.31 4.80
CA ALA A 34 -27.33 6.02 3.91
C ALA A 34 -26.59 6.77 2.78
N GLU A 35 -25.27 6.86 2.88
CA GLU A 35 -24.39 7.51 1.90
C GLU A 35 -23.05 6.76 1.83
N ASP A 36 -22.38 6.84 0.69
CA ASP A 36 -21.02 6.30 0.54
C ASP A 36 -20.06 7.12 1.37
N ILE A 37 -19.15 6.42 2.04
CA ILE A 37 -18.08 7.04 2.84
C ILE A 37 -16.79 6.96 2.06
N HIS A 38 -16.19 8.10 1.82
CA HIS A 38 -14.89 8.24 1.17
C HIS A 38 -13.86 8.77 2.17
N ALA A 39 -12.62 8.27 2.08
CA ALA A 39 -11.51 8.88 2.80
C ALA A 39 -11.20 10.24 2.16
N ASP A 40 -10.95 11.23 2.97
CA ASP A 40 -10.57 12.61 2.57
C ASP A 40 -9.05 12.83 2.54
N PHE A 41 -8.28 11.78 2.80
CA PHE A 41 -6.82 11.74 2.72
C PHE A 41 -6.34 10.32 2.36
N ASP A 42 -5.11 10.22 1.87
CA ASP A 42 -4.50 8.94 1.53
C ASP A 42 -4.25 8.06 2.77
N ILE A 43 -4.49 6.74 2.65
CA ILE A 43 -4.26 5.78 3.72
C ILE A 43 -3.41 4.62 3.17
N PRO A 44 -2.14 4.53 3.56
CA PRO A 44 -1.36 5.44 4.43
C PRO A 44 -1.07 6.79 3.77
N GLY A 45 -0.84 7.84 4.58
CA GLY A 45 -0.52 9.21 4.13
C GLY A 45 0.93 9.39 3.65
N PHE A 46 1.63 8.30 3.30
CA PHE A 46 3.00 8.33 2.79
C PHE A 46 3.30 7.07 1.95
N ASP A 47 4.25 7.18 1.04
CA ASP A 47 4.76 6.05 0.27
C ASP A 47 5.54 5.11 1.18
N ARG A 48 5.21 3.82 1.14
CA ARG A 48 5.85 2.79 1.97
C ARG A 48 6.23 1.57 1.15
N SER A 49 7.23 0.83 1.63
CA SER A 49 7.55 -0.46 1.03
C SER A 49 6.41 -1.48 1.28
N ALA A 50 6.04 -2.19 0.23
CA ALA A 50 5.12 -3.33 0.30
C ALA A 50 5.83 -4.66 0.60
N MET A 51 7.18 -4.67 0.59
CA MET A 51 8.01 -5.86 0.72
C MET A 51 9.33 -5.54 1.41
N ASP A 52 10.00 -6.57 1.92
CA ASP A 52 11.37 -6.46 2.43
C ASP A 52 12.34 -6.44 1.25
N GLY A 53 13.34 -5.57 1.28
CA GLY A 53 14.25 -5.41 0.16
C GLY A 53 15.12 -4.18 0.25
N TYR A 54 15.40 -3.59 -0.91
CA TYR A 54 16.28 -2.43 -1.05
C TYR A 54 15.56 -1.33 -1.81
N ALA A 55 15.38 -0.18 -1.17
CA ALA A 55 14.91 1.03 -1.82
C ALA A 55 16.04 1.58 -2.69
N VAL A 56 15.73 1.82 -3.97
CA VAL A 56 16.69 2.19 -5.02
C VAL A 56 16.12 3.26 -5.92
N MET A 57 16.94 3.81 -6.78
CA MET A 57 16.48 4.50 -7.98
C MET A 57 16.30 3.45 -9.08
N ALA A 58 15.12 3.34 -9.67
CA ALA A 58 14.79 2.32 -10.68
C ALA A 58 15.77 2.31 -11.86
N GLN A 59 16.25 3.50 -12.26
CA GLN A 59 17.23 3.63 -13.33
C GLN A 59 18.55 2.88 -13.06
N ASP A 60 18.96 2.73 -11.79
CA ASP A 60 20.20 2.07 -11.41
C ASP A 60 20.11 0.55 -11.58
N THR A 61 18.91 0.00 -11.45
CA THR A 61 18.65 -1.44 -11.54
C THR A 61 18.09 -1.89 -12.89
N CYS A 62 17.61 -0.96 -13.72
CA CYS A 62 17.07 -1.25 -15.05
C CYS A 62 17.97 -2.12 -15.95
N PRO A 63 19.30 -1.96 -15.96
CA PRO A 63 20.20 -2.79 -16.78
C PRO A 63 20.57 -4.13 -16.12
N ALA A 64 20.19 -4.37 -14.85
CA ALA A 64 20.56 -5.57 -14.11
C ALA A 64 19.89 -6.83 -14.68
N THR A 65 20.68 -7.90 -14.78
CA THR A 65 20.22 -9.24 -15.12
C THR A 65 20.89 -10.26 -14.21
N SER A 66 20.40 -11.50 -14.17
CA SER A 66 21.04 -12.59 -13.42
C SER A 66 22.48 -12.83 -13.80
N ASP A 67 22.83 -12.60 -15.07
CA ASP A 67 24.19 -12.80 -15.61
C ASP A 67 25.06 -11.55 -15.51
N GLN A 68 24.45 -10.39 -15.37
CA GLN A 68 25.11 -9.09 -15.26
C GLN A 68 24.45 -8.28 -14.13
N PRO A 69 24.73 -8.60 -12.86
CA PRO A 69 24.19 -7.86 -11.73
C PRO A 69 24.79 -6.46 -11.66
N VAL A 70 24.02 -5.53 -11.11
CA VAL A 70 24.48 -4.19 -10.73
C VAL A 70 24.73 -4.17 -9.23
N PHE A 71 25.81 -3.54 -8.78
CA PHE A 71 26.13 -3.40 -7.37
C PHE A 71 25.84 -1.99 -6.88
N LEU A 72 25.07 -1.91 -5.81
CA LEU A 72 24.70 -0.66 -5.14
C LEU A 72 25.24 -0.65 -3.71
N GLU A 73 25.77 0.49 -3.27
CA GLU A 73 26.22 0.66 -1.89
C GLU A 73 25.05 0.83 -0.94
N VAL A 74 24.97 0.00 0.10
CA VAL A 74 23.92 0.08 1.14
C VAL A 74 24.28 1.14 2.16
N ILE A 75 23.59 2.27 2.14
CA ILE A 75 23.90 3.44 2.98
C ILE A 75 23.14 3.50 4.31
N ALA A 76 22.05 2.73 4.44
CA ALA A 76 21.26 2.66 5.67
C ALA A 76 20.44 1.37 5.71
N ASP A 77 19.97 1.05 6.93
CA ASP A 77 18.93 0.05 7.21
C ASP A 77 17.72 0.76 7.81
N LEU A 78 16.52 0.53 7.24
CA LEU A 78 15.30 1.25 7.57
C LEU A 78 14.19 0.28 7.96
N PRO A 79 14.10 -0.09 9.25
CA PRO A 79 13.01 -0.92 9.74
C PRO A 79 11.67 -0.16 9.79
N ALA A 80 10.56 -0.92 9.85
CA ALA A 80 9.22 -0.35 9.99
C ALA A 80 9.12 0.56 11.24
N GLY A 81 8.42 1.68 11.10
CA GLY A 81 8.24 2.67 12.16
C GLY A 81 9.37 3.68 12.32
N TYR A 82 10.43 3.58 11.52
CA TYR A 82 11.54 4.52 11.50
C TYR A 82 11.56 5.33 10.22
N GLN A 83 12.27 6.45 10.26
CA GLN A 83 12.52 7.31 9.09
C GLN A 83 14.02 7.60 8.99
N THR A 84 14.49 7.86 7.79
CA THR A 84 15.87 8.28 7.55
C THR A 84 15.93 9.68 6.96
N ALA A 85 16.89 10.46 7.41
CA ALA A 85 17.21 11.75 6.80
C ALA A 85 18.14 11.61 5.57
N LYS A 86 18.66 10.40 5.34
CA LYS A 86 19.54 10.13 4.18
C LYS A 86 18.71 10.22 2.90
N VAL A 87 19.26 10.93 1.92
CA VAL A 87 18.67 11.03 0.58
C VAL A 87 19.37 10.01 -0.30
N LEU A 88 18.58 9.18 -0.95
CA LEU A 88 19.08 8.21 -1.91
C LEU A 88 19.63 8.95 -3.15
N ARG A 89 20.73 8.46 -3.68
CA ARG A 89 21.38 8.97 -4.90
C ARG A 89 21.80 7.79 -5.76
N GLU A 90 22.13 8.07 -7.01
CA GLU A 90 22.63 7.09 -7.97
C GLU A 90 23.75 6.21 -7.37
N GLY A 91 23.69 4.91 -7.67
CA GLY A 91 24.62 3.90 -7.16
C GLY A 91 24.46 3.54 -5.68
N LYS A 92 23.39 3.99 -5.02
CA LYS A 92 23.13 3.73 -3.60
C LYS A 92 21.83 2.97 -3.41
N ALA A 93 21.76 2.23 -2.29
CA ALA A 93 20.56 1.54 -1.84
C ALA A 93 20.31 1.80 -0.34
N VAL A 94 19.08 1.66 0.10
CA VAL A 94 18.71 1.63 1.51
C VAL A 94 17.97 0.32 1.75
N ARG A 95 18.48 -0.52 2.65
CA ARG A 95 17.76 -1.70 3.10
C ARG A 95 16.46 -1.25 3.76
N ILE A 96 15.33 -1.81 3.34
CA ILE A 96 14.01 -1.37 3.79
C ILE A 96 13.13 -2.57 4.12
N MET A 97 12.37 -2.45 5.20
CA MET A 97 11.41 -3.46 5.62
C MET A 97 9.98 -3.07 5.21
N THR A 98 9.13 -4.07 5.05
CA THR A 98 7.70 -3.91 4.79
C THR A 98 7.06 -2.90 5.73
N GLY A 99 6.35 -1.93 5.19
CA GLY A 99 5.70 -0.87 5.95
C GLY A 99 6.57 0.32 6.32
N ALA A 100 7.89 0.26 6.10
CA ALA A 100 8.77 1.42 6.28
C ALA A 100 8.53 2.46 5.17
N PRO A 101 8.60 3.77 5.49
CA PRO A 101 8.44 4.83 4.51
C PRO A 101 9.61 4.83 3.51
N LEU A 102 9.31 5.08 2.24
CA LEU A 102 10.35 5.20 1.21
C LEU A 102 11.28 6.39 1.54
N PRO A 103 12.60 6.19 1.50
CA PRO A 103 13.54 7.29 1.68
C PRO A 103 13.46 8.25 0.48
N LYS A 104 13.70 9.52 0.74
CA LYS A 104 13.70 10.54 -0.31
C LYS A 104 14.71 10.18 -1.41
N GLY A 105 14.26 10.21 -2.66
CA GLY A 105 15.05 9.87 -3.84
C GLY A 105 14.90 8.44 -4.32
N ALA A 106 14.27 7.54 -3.52
CA ALA A 106 13.87 6.22 -3.99
C ALA A 106 12.55 6.31 -4.78
N ASP A 107 12.45 5.54 -5.85
CA ASP A 107 11.26 5.37 -6.66
C ASP A 107 10.91 3.90 -6.95
N ALA A 108 11.74 2.97 -6.44
CA ALA A 108 11.52 1.54 -6.53
C ALA A 108 12.02 0.80 -5.29
N VAL A 109 11.52 -0.43 -5.09
CA VAL A 109 12.06 -1.40 -4.13
C VAL A 109 12.33 -2.70 -4.88
N VAL A 110 13.56 -3.20 -4.77
CA VAL A 110 13.95 -4.53 -5.24
C VAL A 110 13.81 -5.49 -4.06
N MET A 111 13.12 -6.62 -4.26
CA MET A 111 12.91 -7.62 -3.21
C MET A 111 14.24 -8.25 -2.77
N VAL A 112 14.35 -8.59 -1.50
CA VAL A 112 15.56 -9.24 -0.98
C VAL A 112 15.85 -10.57 -1.70
N GLU A 113 14.82 -11.27 -2.15
CA GLU A 113 14.91 -12.54 -2.88
C GLU A 113 15.58 -12.40 -4.26
N ASP A 114 15.51 -11.19 -4.83
CA ASP A 114 16.12 -10.88 -6.14
C ASP A 114 17.50 -10.25 -6.00
N THR A 115 18.08 -10.24 -4.80
CA THR A 115 19.35 -9.59 -4.50
C THR A 115 20.37 -10.54 -3.87
N LYS A 116 21.63 -10.13 -3.86
CA LYS A 116 22.71 -10.78 -3.10
C LYS A 116 23.47 -9.72 -2.33
N GLU A 117 23.60 -9.93 -1.02
CA GLU A 117 24.42 -9.06 -0.17
C GLU A 117 25.91 -9.46 -0.26
N GLU A 118 26.79 -8.47 -0.44
CA GLU A 118 28.23 -8.61 -0.40
C GLU A 118 28.82 -7.47 0.44
N GLU A 119 29.13 -7.73 1.72
CA GLU A 119 29.61 -6.72 2.67
C GLU A 119 28.67 -5.49 2.74
N ASP A 120 29.09 -4.33 2.23
CA ASP A 120 28.33 -3.07 2.22
C ASP A 120 27.59 -2.82 0.89
N ARG A 121 27.43 -3.83 0.04
CA ARG A 121 26.78 -3.74 -1.27
C ARG A 121 25.67 -4.78 -1.42
N VAL A 122 24.80 -4.46 -2.33
CA VAL A 122 23.73 -5.36 -2.78
C VAL A 122 23.67 -5.36 -4.31
#